data_8efe0765800b667c9a2d2c1ddb53b2ed
#
_entry.id   8efe0765800b667c9a2d2c1ddb53b2ed
#
_cell.length_a   1.000
_cell.length_b   1.000
_cell.length_c   1.000
_cell.angle_alpha   90.00
_cell.angle_beta   90.00
_cell.angle_gamma   90.00
#
_symmetry.space_group_name_H-M   'P 1'
#
loop_
_entity.id
_entity.type
_entity.pdbx_description
1 polymer ?
#
loop_
_entity_poly.entity_id
_entity_poly.type
_entity_poly.pdbx_seq_one_letter_code
_entity_poly.pdbx_strand_id
1 'polypeptide(L)'
;MPTKAVQQFMLGTVLSNENEARQTLAAMKAAGYDGIELCGFMIHPIGFMVRLLTKAAGMPVGKGGNLDWHALVKEAGLQVVSLHTDLGSLERDAKAVADEAKSFGTKYVVITGMYRF
;
A
#
# COMPACT_ATOMS: atom_id res chain seq x y z
N MET A 1 -5.48 -16.94 16.98
CA MET A 1 -6.17 -16.82 15.67
C MET A 1 -5.20 -16.26 14.66
N PRO A 2 -5.09 -16.88 13.49
CA PRO A 2 -4.25 -16.32 12.44
C PRO A 2 -4.83 -15.01 11.93
N THR A 3 -3.98 -14.06 11.65
CA THR A 3 -4.36 -12.76 11.08
C THR A 3 -4.68 -12.93 9.60
N LYS A 4 -5.82 -12.45 9.17
CA LYS A 4 -6.21 -12.45 7.76
C LYS A 4 -5.98 -11.06 7.20
N ALA A 5 -5.20 -10.97 6.15
CA ALA A 5 -4.87 -9.69 5.53
C ALA A 5 -4.94 -9.78 4.01
N VAL A 6 -5.17 -8.63 3.38
CA VAL A 6 -5.23 -8.51 1.92
C VAL A 6 -4.09 -7.58 1.48
N GLN A 7 -3.44 -7.91 0.37
CA GLN A 7 -2.44 -7.08 -0.23
C GLN A 7 -3.12 -5.93 -1.00
N GLN A 8 -2.71 -4.70 -0.76
CA GLN A 8 -3.28 -3.51 -1.41
C GLN A 8 -3.25 -3.63 -2.94
N PHE A 9 -2.20 -4.19 -3.49
CA PHE A 9 -2.05 -4.38 -4.92
C PHE A 9 -3.24 -5.15 -5.53
N MET A 10 -3.79 -6.10 -4.80
CA MET A 10 -4.91 -6.93 -5.27
C MET A 10 -6.22 -6.15 -5.37
N LEU A 11 -6.30 -4.99 -4.72
CA LEU A 11 -7.50 -4.16 -4.75
C LEU A 11 -7.52 -3.21 -5.94
N GLY A 12 -6.42 -3.14 -6.68
CA GLY A 12 -6.35 -2.34 -7.90
C GLY A 12 -6.62 -0.87 -7.65
N THR A 13 -7.49 -0.27 -8.45
CA THR A 13 -7.79 1.16 -8.39
C THR A 13 -8.96 1.53 -7.48
N VAL A 14 -9.60 0.56 -6.81
CA VAL A 14 -10.74 0.87 -5.93
C VAL A 14 -10.33 1.67 -4.69
N LEU A 15 -9.05 1.84 -4.45
CA LEU A 15 -8.53 2.65 -3.37
C LEU A 15 -8.01 4.01 -3.87
N SER A 16 -8.47 4.47 -5.03
CA SER A 16 -7.94 5.68 -5.65
C SER A 16 -8.51 6.97 -5.10
N ASN A 17 -9.67 6.96 -4.50
CA ASN A 17 -10.23 8.15 -3.85
C ASN A 17 -10.63 7.83 -2.42
N GLU A 18 -10.81 8.88 -1.62
CA GLU A 18 -11.05 8.74 -0.20
C GLU A 18 -12.32 7.96 0.12
N ASN A 19 -13.41 8.24 -0.58
CA ASN A 19 -14.68 7.55 -0.34
C ASN A 19 -14.60 6.06 -0.67
N GLU A 20 -14.04 5.73 -1.82
CA GLU A 20 -13.87 4.33 -2.21
C GLU A 20 -12.94 3.60 -1.25
N ALA A 21 -11.83 4.24 -0.87
CA ALA A 21 -10.89 3.66 0.07
C ALA A 21 -11.55 3.39 1.42
N ARG A 22 -12.29 4.37 1.94
CA ARG A 22 -12.97 4.24 3.23
C ARG A 22 -14.00 3.11 3.20
N GLN A 23 -14.81 3.04 2.13
CA GLN A 23 -15.82 2.01 1.97
C GLN A 23 -15.20 0.62 1.82
N THR A 24 -14.13 0.51 1.01
CA THR A 24 -13.46 -0.76 0.75
C THR A 24 -12.82 -1.30 2.03
N LEU A 25 -12.11 -0.44 2.78
CA LEU A 25 -11.47 -0.86 4.01
C LEU A 25 -12.48 -1.25 5.08
N ALA A 26 -13.59 -0.52 5.16
CA ALA A 26 -14.68 -0.88 6.08
C ALA A 26 -15.30 -2.22 5.72
N ALA A 27 -15.50 -2.48 4.43
CA ALA A 27 -16.04 -3.76 3.94
C ALA A 27 -15.07 -4.92 4.26
N MET A 28 -13.77 -4.70 4.13
CA MET A 28 -12.76 -5.69 4.51
C MET A 28 -12.87 -6.05 5.98
N LYS A 29 -12.97 -5.05 6.83
CA LYS A 29 -13.10 -5.28 8.28
C LYS A 29 -14.39 -6.02 8.59
N ALA A 30 -15.51 -5.62 7.98
CA ALA A 30 -16.80 -6.28 8.16
C ALA A 30 -16.79 -7.74 7.67
N ALA A 31 -16.00 -8.04 6.65
CA ALA A 31 -15.85 -9.40 6.12
C ALA A 31 -14.94 -10.29 6.98
N GLY A 32 -14.33 -9.76 8.02
CA GLY A 32 -13.51 -10.53 8.93
C GLY A 32 -12.01 -10.44 8.69
N TYR A 33 -11.57 -9.53 7.82
CA TYR A 33 -10.13 -9.31 7.64
C TYR A 33 -9.59 -8.43 8.78
N ASP A 34 -8.38 -8.73 9.21
CA ASP A 34 -7.74 -8.05 10.32
C ASP A 34 -6.75 -6.98 9.87
N GLY A 35 -6.20 -7.12 8.68
CA GLY A 35 -5.13 -6.26 8.25
C GLY A 35 -4.99 -6.12 6.75
N ILE A 36 -4.01 -5.32 6.37
CA ILE A 36 -3.69 -5.02 4.98
C ILE A 36 -2.17 -4.91 4.83
N GLU A 37 -1.65 -5.41 3.71
CA GLU A 37 -0.29 -5.13 3.31
C GLU A 37 -0.31 -3.92 2.39
N LEU A 38 0.34 -2.83 2.79
CA LEU A 38 0.41 -1.64 1.97
C LEU A 38 1.53 -1.76 0.94
N CYS A 39 1.31 -1.16 -0.21
CA CYS A 39 2.26 -1.20 -1.31
C CYS A 39 2.82 0.21 -1.50
N GLY A 40 4.14 0.36 -1.36
CA GLY A 40 4.79 1.67 -1.36
C GLY A 40 4.43 2.55 -2.55
N PHE A 41 4.40 2.00 -3.76
CA PHE A 41 4.09 2.81 -4.93
C PHE A 41 2.60 3.21 -5.00
N MET A 42 1.74 2.60 -4.21
CA MET A 42 0.31 2.91 -4.16
C MET A 42 -0.05 3.88 -3.03
N ILE A 43 0.85 4.11 -2.11
CA ILE A 43 0.61 5.04 -0.99
C ILE A 43 1.42 6.33 -1.10
N HIS A 44 2.23 6.47 -2.14
CA HIS A 44 2.97 7.68 -2.44
C HIS A 44 2.56 8.25 -3.78
N PRO A 45 2.55 9.58 -3.94
CA PRO A 45 2.31 10.19 -5.25
C PRO A 45 3.41 9.76 -6.22
N ILE A 46 3.03 9.42 -7.43
CA ILE A 46 3.99 9.05 -8.46
C ILE A 46 4.00 10.08 -9.57
N GLY A 47 5.15 10.28 -10.18
CA GLY A 47 5.30 11.22 -11.28
C GLY A 47 4.57 10.74 -12.54
N PHE A 48 4.29 11.69 -13.43
CA PHE A 48 3.55 11.40 -14.67
C PHE A 48 4.20 10.30 -15.51
N MET A 49 5.52 10.36 -15.68
CA MET A 49 6.23 9.37 -16.51
C MET A 49 6.17 7.97 -15.92
N VAL A 50 6.36 7.86 -14.61
CA VAL A 50 6.29 6.57 -13.92
C VAL A 50 4.87 6.01 -14.01
N ARG A 51 3.86 6.88 -13.85
CA ARG A 51 2.46 6.50 -13.96
C ARG A 51 2.13 5.96 -15.35
N LEU A 52 2.62 6.65 -16.38
CA LEU A 52 2.40 6.22 -17.77
C LEU A 52 3.04 4.87 -18.07
N LEU A 53 4.29 4.67 -17.63
CA LEU A 53 5.00 3.41 -17.84
C LEU A 53 4.34 2.26 -17.06
N THR A 54 3.89 2.52 -15.84
CA THR A 54 3.22 1.53 -15.02
C THR A 54 1.92 1.09 -15.67
N LYS A 55 1.15 2.04 -16.20
CA LYS A 55 -0.10 1.74 -16.90
C LYS A 55 0.16 0.93 -18.16
N ALA A 56 1.20 1.28 -18.92
CA ALA A 56 1.57 0.56 -20.13
C ALA A 56 1.98 -0.88 -19.84
N ALA A 57 2.53 -1.14 -18.65
CA ALA A 57 2.89 -2.48 -18.22
C ALA A 57 1.69 -3.30 -17.71
N GLY A 58 0.49 -2.74 -17.73
CA GLY A 58 -0.73 -3.43 -17.28
C GLY A 58 -0.93 -3.46 -15.78
N MET A 59 -0.15 -2.69 -15.02
CA MET A 59 -0.29 -2.62 -13.57
C MET A 59 -1.35 -1.59 -13.17
N PRO A 60 -2.06 -1.79 -12.05
CA PRO A 60 -3.04 -0.82 -11.61
C PRO A 60 -2.39 0.51 -11.26
N VAL A 61 -3.00 1.59 -11.73
CA VAL A 61 -2.52 2.94 -11.47
C VAL A 61 -3.71 3.78 -11.01
N GLY A 62 -3.66 4.24 -9.78
CA GLY A 62 -4.70 5.08 -9.21
C GLY A 62 -4.11 6.33 -8.58
N LYS A 63 -4.94 7.09 -7.90
CA LYS A 63 -4.52 8.30 -7.19
C LYS A 63 -4.37 8.06 -5.68
N GLY A 64 -4.25 6.78 -5.28
CA GLY A 64 -4.18 6.40 -3.87
C GLY A 64 -3.01 7.03 -3.12
N GLY A 65 -1.94 7.42 -3.81
CA GLY A 65 -0.80 8.06 -3.18
C GLY A 65 -1.08 9.44 -2.59
N ASN A 66 -2.22 10.04 -2.92
CA ASN A 66 -2.61 11.34 -2.39
C ASN A 66 -3.49 11.22 -1.12
N LEU A 67 -3.77 10.03 -0.66
CA LEU A 67 -4.64 9.79 0.49
C LEU A 67 -3.82 9.64 1.77
N ASP A 68 -4.45 9.95 2.89
CA ASP A 68 -3.84 9.76 4.21
C ASP A 68 -4.06 8.31 4.68
N TRP A 69 -3.15 7.44 4.30
CA TRP A 69 -3.27 6.02 4.60
C TRP A 69 -3.16 5.70 6.08
N HIS A 70 -2.42 6.50 6.85
CA HIS A 70 -2.37 6.33 8.31
C HIS A 70 -3.76 6.50 8.92
N ALA A 71 -4.48 7.55 8.52
CA ALA A 71 -5.82 7.80 9.02
C ALA A 71 -6.82 6.75 8.53
N LEU A 72 -6.75 6.38 7.25
CA LEU A 72 -7.69 5.43 6.65
C LEU A 72 -7.64 4.05 7.31
N VAL A 73 -6.44 3.51 7.50
CA VAL A 73 -6.31 2.19 8.12
C VAL A 73 -6.71 2.21 9.59
N LYS A 74 -6.42 3.31 10.29
CA LYS A 74 -6.80 3.47 11.68
C LYS A 74 -8.31 3.55 11.82
N GLU A 75 -8.98 4.35 11.01
CA GLU A 75 -10.43 4.47 11.04
C GLU A 75 -11.12 3.13 10.77
N ALA A 76 -10.60 2.35 9.84
CA ALA A 76 -11.16 1.06 9.49
C ALA A 76 -10.90 -0.02 10.55
N GLY A 77 -9.99 0.24 11.49
CA GLY A 77 -9.60 -0.75 12.48
C GLY A 77 -8.74 -1.87 11.91
N LEU A 78 -8.07 -1.62 10.79
CA LEU A 78 -7.19 -2.59 10.16
C LEU A 78 -5.74 -2.37 10.62
N GLN A 79 -5.01 -3.48 10.78
CA GLN A 79 -3.61 -3.46 11.10
C GLN A 79 -2.80 -3.48 9.80
N VAL A 80 -1.76 -2.69 9.71
CA VAL A 80 -0.82 -2.83 8.59
C VAL A 80 0.13 -3.96 8.96
N VAL A 81 0.01 -5.08 8.26
CA VAL A 81 0.77 -6.28 8.59
C VAL A 81 2.17 -6.29 7.98
N SER A 82 2.34 -5.61 6.86
CA SER A 82 3.62 -5.48 6.17
C SER A 82 3.59 -4.31 5.19
N LEU A 83 4.76 -3.84 4.81
CA LEU A 83 4.91 -2.80 3.78
C LEU A 83 5.66 -3.42 2.60
N HIS A 84 5.04 -3.44 1.44
CA HIS A 84 5.64 -3.98 0.24
C HIS A 84 6.34 -2.85 -0.52
N THR A 85 7.61 -3.02 -0.81
CA THR A 85 8.38 -2.03 -1.58
C THR A 85 9.26 -2.72 -2.60
N ASP A 86 9.90 -1.96 -3.47
CA ASP A 86 10.81 -2.50 -4.45
C ASP A 86 12.26 -2.42 -3.96
N LEU A 87 13.13 -3.23 -4.56
CA LEU A 87 14.53 -3.26 -4.19
C LEU A 87 15.21 -1.91 -4.41
N GLY A 88 14.84 -1.21 -5.49
CA GLY A 88 15.41 0.10 -5.79
C GLY A 88 15.13 1.14 -4.70
N SER A 89 13.92 1.15 -4.16
CA SER A 89 13.57 2.07 -3.05
C SER A 89 14.38 1.74 -1.80
N LEU A 90 14.56 0.45 -1.51
CA LEU A 90 15.34 0.02 -0.36
C LEU A 90 16.81 0.41 -0.52
N GLU A 91 17.38 0.23 -1.70
CA GLU A 91 18.76 0.60 -1.97
C GLU A 91 19.01 2.11 -1.89
N ARG A 92 18.04 2.91 -2.34
CA ARG A 92 18.16 4.36 -2.31
C ARG A 92 18.11 4.93 -0.90
N ASP A 93 17.24 4.42 -0.05
CA ASP A 93 17.12 4.91 1.31
C ASP A 93 16.44 3.88 2.22
N ALA A 94 17.23 2.94 2.70
CA ALA A 94 16.73 1.90 3.59
C ALA A 94 16.15 2.47 4.88
N LYS A 95 16.70 3.58 5.38
CA LYS A 95 16.22 4.21 6.59
C LYS A 95 14.80 4.77 6.40
N ALA A 96 14.54 5.42 5.26
CA ALA A 96 13.22 5.94 4.97
C ALA A 96 12.18 4.82 4.88
N VAL A 97 12.54 3.69 4.27
CA VAL A 97 11.65 2.52 4.19
C VAL A 97 11.36 1.98 5.60
N ALA A 98 12.39 1.84 6.42
CA ALA A 98 12.22 1.35 7.80
C ALA A 98 11.38 2.31 8.64
N ASP A 99 11.60 3.61 8.52
CA ASP A 99 10.85 4.61 9.26
C ASP A 99 9.37 4.61 8.84
N GLU A 100 9.10 4.44 7.56
CA GLU A 100 7.73 4.34 7.06
C GLU A 100 7.03 3.10 7.60
N ALA A 101 7.69 1.95 7.57
CA ALA A 101 7.13 0.73 8.13
C ALA A 101 6.80 0.91 9.62
N LYS A 102 7.70 1.53 10.37
CA LYS A 102 7.45 1.82 11.78
C LYS A 102 6.27 2.77 11.97
N SER A 103 6.12 3.75 11.09
CA SER A 103 5.02 4.71 11.18
C SER A 103 3.66 4.04 11.02
N PHE A 104 3.59 2.94 10.29
CA PHE A 104 2.38 2.14 10.15
C PHE A 104 2.28 1.03 11.21
N GLY A 105 3.25 0.91 12.08
CA GLY A 105 3.24 -0.07 13.16
C GLY A 105 3.63 -1.48 12.76
N THR A 106 4.25 -1.67 11.61
CA THR A 106 4.70 -3.00 11.18
C THR A 106 6.21 -3.16 11.31
N LYS A 107 6.62 -4.39 11.56
CA LYS A 107 8.02 -4.78 11.60
C LYS A 107 8.47 -5.40 10.29
N TYR A 108 7.55 -5.62 9.35
CA TYR A 108 7.83 -6.43 8.18
C TYR A 108 7.81 -5.58 6.92
N VAL A 109 8.85 -5.73 6.13
CA VAL A 109 8.96 -5.13 4.80
C VAL A 109 9.13 -6.26 3.81
N VAL A 110 8.28 -6.28 2.78
CA VAL A 110 8.33 -7.29 1.73
C VAL A 110 8.96 -6.65 0.50
N ILE A 111 9.97 -7.28 -0.06
CA ILE A 111 10.71 -6.75 -1.20
C ILE A 111 10.44 -7.61 -2.42
N THR A 112 10.05 -6.97 -3.53
CA THR A 112 10.00 -7.69 -4.80
C THR A 112 11.41 -7.81 -5.35
N GLY A 113 11.75 -8.94 -5.89
CA GLY A 113 13.05 -9.18 -6.50
C GLY A 113 13.26 -8.46 -7.82
N MET A 114 12.28 -7.73 -8.29
CA MET A 114 12.41 -6.98 -9.51
C MET A 114 12.93 -5.60 -9.26
N TYR A 115 13.86 -5.22 -10.14
CA TYR A 115 14.31 -3.94 -10.03
C TYR A 115 13.46 -3.11 -10.72
N ARG A 116 13.29 -2.28 -10.77
CA ARG A 116 12.85 -1.53 -11.57
C ARG A 116 11.99 -0.73 -11.37
N PHE A 117 11.67 0.11 -11.63
CA PHE A 117 11.08 1.37 -11.75
C PHE A 117 11.76 2.42 -10.91
#